data_8d1bd65e98c359cc3abb33e839a45577
#
_entry.id   8d1bd65e98c359cc3abb33e839a45577
#
_cell.length_a   1.000
_cell.length_b   1.000
_cell.length_c   1.000
_cell.angle_alpha   90.00
_cell.angle_beta   90.00
_cell.angle_gamma   90.00
#
_symmetry.space_group_name_H-M   'P 1'
#
loop_
_entity.id
_entity.type
_entity.pdbx_description
1 polymer ?
#
loop_
_entity_poly.entity_id
_entity_poly.type
_entity_poly.pdbx_seq_one_letter_code
_entity_poly.pdbx_strand_id
1 'polypeptide(L)'
;MRRTATLAIVSLLALTALSPTPDFSAADYAADAGALPDLIRDNYAYLDDLPGGKVPSSPQLDAEREAVHDSDSLLQYAEDMIIALADSHALTAKSFKDDWAIVPSYSDLWIDESGSFFVGAVREGSPAAVVGIEPGDVLVSIDGTPPEDAIKAFWGRLGLPMVAKDGRYDNPERYAIQVLSAGRRDRPRKLAFKRGTQFREVTLDNLYAWSARQPDRPALTVTRASGVTTIRFNNSIGDLDTIKAFDAAMAAISARAPVVIDLTDTPSGGTTAIARAVMGWFVTKPMPYQMHQLPSEERETGIKRQWVEYVLPRPGKYHPGRVSVRAGHWTGSMGEGLAVGFMALGKLVCGSKMAGLKGGVYDFDLPRTGLRVKFPAERIYTVAGQPREDVALKPCR
;
A
#
# COMPACT_ATOMS: atom_id res chain seq x y z
N MET A 1 28.41 -25.09 -63.05
CA MET A 1 27.79 -23.76 -63.04
C MET A 1 27.00 -23.56 -61.77
N ARG A 2 27.59 -22.89 -60.76
CA ARG A 2 26.94 -22.58 -59.48
C ARG A 2 26.41 -21.15 -59.58
N ARG A 3 25.11 -20.95 -59.43
CA ARG A 3 24.48 -19.62 -59.35
C ARG A 3 24.40 -19.24 -57.86
N THR A 4 25.13 -18.23 -57.46
CA THR A 4 25.07 -17.54 -56.19
C THR A 4 23.88 -16.59 -56.21
N ALA A 5 22.90 -16.82 -55.34
CA ALA A 5 21.80 -15.89 -55.11
C ALA A 5 22.20 -14.93 -53.96
N THR A 6 22.28 -13.65 -54.27
CA THR A 6 22.55 -12.58 -53.32
C THR A 6 21.23 -12.18 -52.68
N LEU A 7 21.08 -12.43 -51.36
CA LEU A 7 19.92 -11.97 -50.57
C LEU A 7 20.20 -10.50 -50.18
N ALA A 8 19.40 -9.59 -50.66
CA ALA A 8 19.37 -8.20 -50.21
C ALA A 8 18.49 -8.09 -48.94
N ILE A 9 19.12 -7.81 -47.82
CA ILE A 9 18.42 -7.49 -46.56
C ILE A 9 17.97 -6.03 -46.65
N VAL A 10 16.67 -5.80 -46.83
CA VAL A 10 16.06 -4.48 -46.70
C VAL A 10 15.77 -4.25 -45.20
N SER A 11 16.60 -3.46 -44.54
CA SER A 11 16.37 -3.01 -43.19
C SER A 11 15.24 -1.97 -43.20
N LEU A 12 14.05 -2.36 -42.75
CA LEU A 12 12.93 -1.46 -42.47
C LEU A 12 13.22 -0.74 -41.14
N LEU A 13 13.74 0.48 -41.21
CA LEU A 13 13.77 1.40 -40.06
C LEU A 13 12.33 1.80 -39.75
N ALA A 14 11.74 1.16 -38.75
CA ALA A 14 10.50 1.65 -38.16
C ALA A 14 10.81 2.95 -37.41
N LEU A 15 10.52 4.09 -38.02
CA LEU A 15 10.38 5.35 -37.29
C LEU A 15 9.16 5.19 -36.33
N THR A 16 9.42 4.92 -35.07
CA THR A 16 8.42 5.15 -34.02
C THR A 16 8.23 6.66 -33.93
N ALA A 17 7.18 7.16 -34.56
CA ALA A 17 6.70 8.52 -34.32
C ALA A 17 6.39 8.61 -32.82
N LEU A 18 7.18 9.38 -32.08
CA LEU A 18 6.82 9.87 -30.75
C LEU A 18 5.52 10.65 -30.94
N SER A 19 4.41 10.11 -30.48
CA SER A 19 3.17 10.88 -30.39
C SER A 19 3.48 12.12 -29.54
N PRO A 20 3.16 13.33 -30.03
CA PRO A 20 3.36 14.54 -29.24
C PRO A 20 2.59 14.36 -27.92
N THR A 21 3.24 14.65 -26.79
CA THR A 21 2.55 14.77 -25.49
C THR A 21 1.40 15.77 -25.69
N PRO A 22 0.16 15.44 -25.29
CA PRO A 22 -0.95 16.37 -25.42
C PRO A 22 -0.60 17.68 -24.72
N ASP A 23 -0.72 18.78 -25.43
CA ASP A 23 -0.49 20.12 -24.87
C ASP A 23 -1.81 20.58 -24.25
N PHE A 24 -1.94 20.42 -22.94
CA PHE A 24 -3.14 20.82 -22.20
C PHE A 24 -3.07 22.31 -21.88
N SER A 25 -4.21 22.99 -21.98
CA SER A 25 -4.34 24.39 -21.61
C SER A 25 -4.47 24.57 -20.09
N ALA A 26 -4.19 25.79 -19.60
CA ALA A 26 -4.44 26.12 -18.19
C ALA A 26 -5.92 25.88 -17.79
N ALA A 27 -6.86 26.04 -18.71
CA ALA A 27 -8.26 25.75 -18.49
C ALA A 27 -8.54 24.24 -18.29
N ASP A 28 -7.80 23.35 -18.95
CA ASP A 28 -7.95 21.91 -18.79
C ASP A 28 -7.46 21.47 -17.39
N TYR A 29 -6.33 22.02 -16.93
CA TYR A 29 -5.82 21.75 -15.59
C TYR A 29 -6.76 22.29 -14.49
N ALA A 30 -7.27 23.51 -14.66
CA ALA A 30 -8.25 24.09 -13.73
C ALA A 30 -9.57 23.29 -13.70
N ALA A 31 -10.03 22.80 -14.85
CA ALA A 31 -11.23 21.96 -14.93
C ALA A 31 -11.04 20.64 -14.18
N ASP A 32 -9.88 19.99 -14.30
CA ASP A 32 -9.56 18.76 -13.56
C ASP A 32 -9.41 19.01 -12.06
N ALA A 33 -8.81 20.13 -11.64
CA ALA A 33 -8.78 20.51 -10.24
C ALA A 33 -10.18 20.71 -9.66
N GLY A 34 -11.10 21.31 -10.43
CA GLY A 34 -12.51 21.45 -10.06
C GLY A 34 -13.26 20.12 -9.98
N ALA A 35 -12.90 19.12 -10.80
CA ALA A 35 -13.56 17.82 -10.85
C ALA A 35 -13.10 16.85 -9.75
N LEU A 36 -11.89 17.02 -9.21
CA LEU A 36 -11.30 16.06 -8.25
C LEU A 36 -12.11 15.88 -6.96
N PRO A 37 -12.64 16.92 -6.28
CA PRO A 37 -13.47 16.72 -5.09
C PRO A 37 -14.74 15.89 -5.36
N ASP A 38 -15.37 16.10 -6.52
CA ASP A 38 -16.56 15.35 -6.93
C ASP A 38 -16.21 13.89 -7.23
N LEU A 39 -15.08 13.65 -7.91
CA LEU A 39 -14.58 12.31 -8.18
C LEU A 39 -14.34 11.52 -6.88
N ILE A 40 -13.75 12.18 -5.87
CA ILE A 40 -13.54 11.57 -4.55
C ILE A 40 -14.88 11.32 -3.85
N ARG A 41 -15.78 12.32 -3.80
CA ARG A 41 -17.11 12.20 -3.18
C ARG A 41 -17.89 11.02 -3.73
N ASP A 42 -17.88 10.86 -5.04
CA ASP A 42 -18.72 9.88 -5.72
C ASP A 42 -18.16 8.46 -5.57
N ASN A 43 -16.83 8.31 -5.43
CA ASN A 43 -16.19 7.00 -5.51
C ASN A 43 -15.49 6.54 -4.23
N TYR A 44 -15.06 7.43 -3.33
CA TYR A 44 -14.32 7.03 -2.14
C TYR A 44 -15.19 6.20 -1.20
N ALA A 45 -14.73 4.97 -0.90
CA ALA A 45 -15.53 4.01 -0.14
C ALA A 45 -15.72 4.37 1.34
N TYR A 46 -14.85 5.21 1.89
CA TYR A 46 -14.85 5.60 3.31
C TYR A 46 -15.27 7.05 3.53
N LEU A 47 -16.08 7.59 2.62
CA LEU A 47 -16.57 8.97 2.73
C LEU A 47 -17.32 9.20 4.05
N ASP A 48 -18.13 8.22 4.49
CA ASP A 48 -18.92 8.29 5.73
C ASP A 48 -18.05 8.32 6.99
N ASP A 49 -16.79 7.85 6.90
CA ASP A 49 -15.82 7.87 7.99
C ASP A 49 -15.13 9.23 8.13
N LEU A 50 -15.24 10.09 7.10
CA LEU A 50 -14.70 11.45 7.15
C LEU A 50 -15.60 12.39 7.96
N PRO A 51 -15.06 13.47 8.53
CA PRO A 51 -15.81 14.44 9.29
C PRO A 51 -17.03 14.96 8.52
N GLY A 52 -18.21 14.76 9.07
CA GLY A 52 -19.48 15.16 8.44
C GLY A 52 -19.84 14.39 7.18
N GLY A 53 -19.17 13.25 6.88
CA GLY A 53 -19.41 12.45 5.69
C GLY A 53 -19.09 13.20 4.37
N LYS A 54 -18.11 14.09 4.38
CA LYS A 54 -17.77 14.97 3.26
C LYS A 54 -16.29 14.93 2.93
N VAL A 55 -15.97 15.19 1.67
CA VAL A 55 -14.59 15.44 1.23
C VAL A 55 -14.04 16.63 2.01
N PRO A 56 -12.83 16.53 2.59
CA PRO A 56 -12.21 17.63 3.33
C PRO A 56 -12.05 18.87 2.46
N SER A 57 -12.31 20.03 3.04
CA SER A 57 -12.15 21.34 2.41
C SER A 57 -11.62 22.36 3.41
N SER A 58 -10.90 23.35 2.93
CA SER A 58 -10.36 24.46 3.69
C SER A 58 -10.10 25.66 2.78
N PRO A 59 -9.98 26.89 3.32
CA PRO A 59 -9.57 28.03 2.53
C PRO A 59 -8.21 27.83 1.81
N GLN A 60 -7.30 27.06 2.40
CA GLN A 60 -5.99 26.74 1.81
C GLN A 60 -6.14 25.82 0.60
N LEU A 61 -6.89 24.71 0.72
CA LEU A 61 -7.16 23.80 -0.39
C LEU A 61 -7.97 24.49 -1.51
N ASP A 62 -8.90 25.38 -1.16
CA ASP A 62 -9.64 26.15 -2.15
C ASP A 62 -8.74 27.13 -2.92
N ALA A 63 -7.85 27.84 -2.21
CA ALA A 63 -6.89 28.75 -2.85
C ALA A 63 -5.90 27.99 -3.75
N GLU A 64 -5.47 26.79 -3.33
CA GLU A 64 -4.59 25.94 -4.13
C GLU A 64 -5.29 25.47 -5.40
N ARG A 65 -6.55 25.02 -5.30
CA ARG A 65 -7.39 24.66 -6.45
C ARG A 65 -7.51 25.81 -7.46
N GLU A 66 -7.76 27.01 -6.97
CA GLU A 66 -7.90 28.20 -7.82
C GLU A 66 -6.59 28.63 -8.49
N ALA A 67 -5.45 28.25 -7.91
CA ALA A 67 -4.12 28.53 -8.45
C ALA A 67 -3.66 27.52 -9.50
N VAL A 68 -4.39 26.42 -9.73
CA VAL A 68 -4.02 25.36 -10.67
C VAL A 68 -4.06 25.88 -12.11
N HIS A 69 -2.94 25.78 -12.84
CA HIS A 69 -2.80 26.25 -14.22
C HIS A 69 -1.88 25.39 -15.09
N ASP A 70 -1.19 24.39 -14.53
CA ASP A 70 -0.27 23.48 -15.22
C ASP A 70 -0.22 22.09 -14.55
N SER A 71 0.60 21.20 -15.11
CA SER A 71 0.71 19.81 -14.62
C SER A 71 1.24 19.74 -13.20
N ASP A 72 2.13 20.63 -12.82
CA ASP A 72 2.81 20.59 -11.52
C ASP A 72 1.85 21.10 -10.42
N SER A 73 1.18 22.19 -10.65
CA SER A 73 0.17 22.72 -9.71
C SER A 73 -1.04 21.79 -9.57
N LEU A 74 -1.48 21.13 -10.66
CA LEU A 74 -2.53 20.10 -10.57
C LEU A 74 -2.08 18.89 -9.75
N LEU A 75 -0.86 18.40 -9.98
CA LEU A 75 -0.32 17.26 -9.22
C LEU A 75 -0.20 17.60 -7.74
N GLN A 76 0.29 18.79 -7.39
CA GLN A 76 0.41 19.21 -5.99
C GLN A 76 -0.96 19.29 -5.31
N TYR A 77 -1.93 19.94 -5.93
CA TYR A 77 -3.29 19.98 -5.43
C TYR A 77 -3.89 18.58 -5.25
N ALA A 78 -3.67 17.68 -6.23
CA ALA A 78 -4.16 16.31 -6.14
C ALA A 78 -3.50 15.54 -4.98
N GLU A 79 -2.21 15.71 -4.74
CA GLU A 79 -1.51 15.11 -3.60
C GLU A 79 -2.07 15.63 -2.27
N ASP A 80 -2.28 16.93 -2.13
CA ASP A 80 -2.81 17.52 -0.91
C ASP A 80 -4.29 17.13 -0.66
N MET A 81 -5.09 16.97 -1.70
CA MET A 81 -6.44 16.43 -1.59
C MET A 81 -6.45 14.96 -1.15
N ILE A 82 -5.51 14.15 -1.64
CA ILE A 82 -5.35 12.75 -1.23
C ILE A 82 -4.85 12.66 0.22
N ILE A 83 -3.88 13.48 0.62
CA ILE A 83 -3.39 13.59 1.99
C ILE A 83 -4.52 13.98 2.95
N ALA A 84 -5.41 14.88 2.52
CA ALA A 84 -6.54 15.33 3.32
C ALA A 84 -7.53 14.21 3.70
N LEU A 85 -7.54 13.08 2.98
CA LEU A 85 -8.32 11.90 3.34
C LEU A 85 -7.75 11.15 4.55
N ALA A 86 -6.51 11.40 4.95
CA ALA A 86 -5.76 10.66 5.98
C ALA A 86 -5.83 9.13 5.77
N ASP A 87 -5.90 8.70 4.51
CA ASP A 87 -5.99 7.29 4.12
C ASP A 87 -4.65 6.81 3.55
N SER A 88 -3.99 5.94 4.28
CA SER A 88 -2.68 5.39 3.90
C SER A 88 -2.70 4.50 2.64
N HIS A 89 -3.89 4.19 2.10
CA HIS A 89 -4.04 3.43 0.86
C HIS A 89 -4.36 4.32 -0.34
N ALA A 90 -4.64 5.63 -0.11
CA ALA A 90 -4.86 6.61 -1.15
C ALA A 90 -3.53 7.24 -1.60
N LEU A 91 -3.32 7.41 -2.92
CA LEU A 91 -2.10 7.95 -3.51
C LEU A 91 -2.35 8.54 -4.90
N THR A 92 -1.42 9.34 -5.40
CA THR A 92 -1.31 9.72 -6.80
C THR A 92 -0.44 8.72 -7.56
N ALA A 93 -0.66 8.54 -8.87
CA ALA A 93 0.18 7.66 -9.69
C ALA A 93 1.56 8.26 -9.98
N LYS A 94 1.67 9.56 -9.87
CA LYS A 94 2.94 10.32 -9.90
C LYS A 94 3.06 11.05 -8.56
N SER A 95 4.25 11.50 -8.22
CA SER A 95 4.47 12.30 -7.02
C SER A 95 5.48 13.39 -7.30
N PHE A 96 5.30 14.52 -6.65
CA PHE A 96 6.32 15.55 -6.59
C PHE A 96 7.61 15.00 -5.99
N LYS A 97 8.75 15.48 -6.44
CA LYS A 97 10.06 15.06 -5.92
C LYS A 97 10.21 15.29 -4.41
N ASP A 98 9.54 16.30 -3.87
CA ASP A 98 9.61 16.68 -2.46
C ASP A 98 8.36 16.29 -1.64
N ASP A 99 7.48 15.47 -2.22
CA ASP A 99 6.33 14.91 -1.52
C ASP A 99 6.74 13.88 -0.46
N TRP A 100 5.80 13.53 0.40
CA TRP A 100 5.98 12.59 1.50
C TRP A 100 5.74 11.14 1.06
N ALA A 101 6.48 10.22 1.70
CA ALA A 101 6.16 8.79 1.56
C ALA A 101 4.94 8.48 2.43
N ILE A 102 3.80 8.12 1.81
CA ILE A 102 2.50 8.04 2.49
C ILE A 102 2.02 6.62 2.79
N VAL A 103 2.58 5.58 2.16
CA VAL A 103 2.15 4.19 2.41
C VAL A 103 3.00 3.55 3.51
N PRO A 104 2.44 3.29 4.72
CA PRO A 104 3.22 2.81 5.87
C PRO A 104 3.90 1.47 5.63
N SER A 105 3.32 0.60 4.82
CA SER A 105 3.92 -0.69 4.48
C SER A 105 5.25 -0.59 3.71
N TYR A 106 5.56 0.57 3.15
CA TYR A 106 6.86 0.84 2.53
C TYR A 106 7.86 1.53 3.45
N SER A 107 7.42 1.98 4.63
CA SER A 107 8.27 2.59 5.64
C SER A 107 9.31 1.60 6.18
N ASP A 108 10.35 2.09 6.80
CA ASP A 108 11.33 1.31 7.54
C ASP A 108 11.11 1.36 9.06
N LEU A 109 10.28 2.28 9.52
CA LEU A 109 9.85 2.43 10.90
C LEU A 109 8.34 2.28 11.00
N TRP A 110 7.89 1.57 12.02
CA TRP A 110 6.52 1.57 12.47
C TRP A 110 6.46 2.35 13.78
N ILE A 111 5.75 3.47 13.78
CA ILE A 111 5.63 4.32 14.97
C ILE A 111 4.28 4.05 15.63
N ASP A 112 4.33 3.65 16.90
CA ASP A 112 3.16 3.49 17.76
C ASP A 112 3.04 4.66 18.74
N GLU A 113 1.85 4.80 19.36
CA GLU A 113 1.55 5.86 20.32
C GLU A 113 0.99 5.24 21.63
N SER A 114 1.60 5.62 22.75
CA SER A 114 1.12 5.33 24.10
C SER A 114 1.64 6.38 25.07
N GLY A 115 1.00 7.55 25.08
CA GLY A 115 1.48 8.72 25.84
C GLY A 115 2.73 9.40 25.27
N SER A 116 3.38 8.78 24.31
CA SER A 116 4.47 9.30 23.48
C SER A 116 4.54 8.48 22.19
N PHE A 117 5.17 9.04 21.16
CA PHE A 117 5.47 8.30 19.94
C PHE A 117 6.72 7.46 20.11
N PHE A 118 6.64 6.17 19.81
CA PHE A 118 7.76 5.25 19.95
C PHE A 118 7.83 4.26 18.78
N VAL A 119 9.02 3.72 18.55
CA VAL A 119 9.25 2.70 17.53
C VAL A 119 8.61 1.39 17.99
N GLY A 120 7.57 0.96 17.31
CA GLY A 120 6.93 -0.35 17.52
C GLY A 120 7.65 -1.47 16.78
N ALA A 121 8.17 -1.16 15.57
CA ALA A 121 8.95 -2.10 14.77
C ALA A 121 9.93 -1.39 13.83
N VAL A 122 11.00 -2.10 13.46
CA VAL A 122 12.01 -1.67 12.49
C VAL A 122 12.12 -2.71 11.39
N ARG A 123 12.10 -2.27 10.13
CA ARG A 123 12.20 -3.16 8.97
C ARG A 123 13.63 -3.67 8.83
N GLU A 124 13.81 -4.97 8.74
CA GLU A 124 15.11 -5.61 8.56
C GLU A 124 15.85 -5.08 7.33
N GLY A 125 17.17 -4.81 7.46
CA GLY A 125 18.02 -4.32 6.38
C GLY A 125 17.75 -2.89 5.94
N SER A 126 16.86 -2.16 6.62
CA SER A 126 16.50 -0.78 6.30
C SER A 126 17.54 0.24 6.83
N PRO A 127 17.48 1.51 6.38
CA PRO A 127 18.31 2.58 6.93
C PRO A 127 18.20 2.71 8.46
N ALA A 128 17.00 2.57 8.99
CA ALA A 128 16.74 2.62 10.42
C ALA A 128 17.41 1.45 11.18
N ALA A 129 17.33 0.24 10.63
CA ALA A 129 17.97 -0.94 11.22
C ALA A 129 19.51 -0.81 11.20
N VAL A 130 20.07 -0.35 10.08
CA VAL A 130 21.55 -0.19 9.92
C VAL A 130 22.14 0.76 10.95
N VAL A 131 21.42 1.82 11.30
CA VAL A 131 21.90 2.76 12.33
C VAL A 131 21.54 2.31 13.75
N GLY A 132 20.90 1.16 13.94
CA GLY A 132 20.62 0.56 15.25
C GLY A 132 19.46 1.22 16.00
N ILE A 133 18.43 1.70 15.29
CA ILE A 133 17.13 2.01 15.88
C ILE A 133 16.46 0.70 16.25
N GLU A 134 15.81 0.66 17.42
CA GLU A 134 15.19 -0.55 17.96
C GLU A 134 13.75 -0.30 18.42
N PRO A 135 12.89 -1.32 18.44
CA PRO A 135 11.60 -1.22 19.10
C PRO A 135 11.72 -0.74 20.54
N GLY A 136 10.87 0.21 20.93
CA GLY A 136 10.87 0.88 22.22
C GLY A 136 11.64 2.22 22.26
N ASP A 137 12.39 2.57 21.22
CA ASP A 137 12.98 3.91 21.10
C ASP A 137 11.88 4.96 21.00
N VAL A 138 11.90 5.97 21.85
CA VAL A 138 10.94 7.09 21.85
C VAL A 138 11.37 8.12 20.83
N LEU A 139 10.51 8.45 19.89
CA LEU A 139 10.72 9.51 18.90
C LEU A 139 10.56 10.87 19.59
N VAL A 140 11.59 11.70 19.59
CA VAL A 140 11.60 13.00 20.27
C VAL A 140 11.69 14.19 19.33
N SER A 141 12.18 14.01 18.10
CA SER A 141 12.06 15.05 17.07
C SER A 141 12.13 14.50 15.65
N ILE A 142 11.52 15.24 14.73
CA ILE A 142 11.57 15.05 13.28
C ILE A 142 12.09 16.37 12.70
N ASP A 143 13.23 16.33 12.02
CA ASP A 143 13.92 17.53 11.50
C ASP A 143 14.08 18.65 12.56
N GLY A 144 14.35 18.26 13.82
CA GLY A 144 14.51 19.16 14.94
C GLY A 144 13.23 19.66 15.61
N THR A 145 12.04 19.28 15.08
CA THR A 145 10.73 19.67 15.60
C THR A 145 10.14 18.52 16.44
N PRO A 146 9.58 18.78 17.64
CA PRO A 146 8.84 17.77 18.40
C PRO A 146 7.71 17.14 17.57
N PRO A 147 7.41 15.84 17.74
CA PRO A 147 6.42 15.14 16.93
C PRO A 147 5.05 15.79 16.92
N GLU A 148 4.55 16.25 18.06
CA GLU A 148 3.25 16.90 18.21
C GLU A 148 3.18 18.22 17.41
N ASP A 149 4.26 19.02 17.46
CA ASP A 149 4.34 20.27 16.69
C ASP A 149 4.49 20.00 15.19
N ALA A 150 5.24 18.96 14.82
CA ALA A 150 5.37 18.54 13.42
C ALA A 150 4.03 18.06 12.86
N ILE A 151 3.24 17.28 13.61
CA ILE A 151 1.89 16.84 13.23
C ILE A 151 0.95 18.03 13.08
N LYS A 152 0.99 18.98 14.04
CA LYS A 152 0.18 20.19 13.95
C LYS A 152 0.52 21.04 12.73
N ALA A 153 1.81 21.20 12.41
CA ALA A 153 2.25 21.91 11.22
C ALA A 153 1.86 21.19 9.93
N PHE A 154 1.94 19.84 9.93
CA PHE A 154 1.54 19.02 8.79
C PHE A 154 0.07 19.26 8.38
N TRP A 155 -0.85 19.21 9.31
CA TRP A 155 -2.26 19.49 9.05
C TRP A 155 -2.55 20.98 8.85
N GLY A 156 -1.83 21.84 9.58
CA GLY A 156 -1.99 23.30 9.49
C GLY A 156 -1.67 23.85 8.11
N ARG A 157 -0.74 23.25 7.35
CA ARG A 157 -0.45 23.66 5.96
C ARG A 157 -1.64 23.48 5.02
N LEU A 158 -2.48 22.48 5.29
CA LEU A 158 -3.72 22.23 4.53
C LEU A 158 -4.92 23.00 5.10
N GLY A 159 -4.74 23.76 6.20
CA GLY A 159 -5.84 24.44 6.88
C GLY A 159 -6.87 23.49 7.50
N LEU A 160 -6.51 22.23 7.67
CA LEU A 160 -7.39 21.22 8.25
C LEU A 160 -7.17 21.15 9.77
N PRO A 161 -8.25 21.18 10.59
CA PRO A 161 -8.11 20.90 12.00
C PRO A 161 -7.72 19.43 12.19
N MET A 162 -6.87 19.15 13.18
CA MET A 162 -6.78 17.79 13.71
C MET A 162 -8.15 17.45 14.31
N VAL A 163 -8.88 16.57 13.63
CA VAL A 163 -10.22 16.20 14.11
C VAL A 163 -10.07 15.28 15.30
N ALA A 164 -10.76 15.62 16.38
CA ALA A 164 -10.83 14.76 17.56
C ALA A 164 -11.33 13.36 17.18
N LYS A 165 -10.76 12.34 17.82
CA LYS A 165 -11.10 10.93 17.67
C LYS A 165 -12.59 10.71 17.96
N ASP A 166 -13.43 10.69 16.95
CA ASP A 166 -14.84 10.31 17.09
C ASP A 166 -15.05 8.78 16.89
N GLY A 167 -13.93 8.03 16.71
CA GLY A 167 -13.91 6.59 16.53
C GLY A 167 -14.23 6.10 15.11
N ARG A 168 -14.57 7.00 14.19
CA ARG A 168 -14.90 6.67 12.79
C ARG A 168 -13.84 7.08 11.79
N TYR A 169 -12.90 7.92 12.22
CA TYR A 169 -11.85 8.47 11.37
C TYR A 169 -10.54 7.77 11.69
N ASP A 170 -9.79 7.38 10.66
CA ASP A 170 -8.43 6.93 10.86
C ASP A 170 -7.67 8.06 11.56
N ASN A 171 -7.01 7.75 12.66
CA ASN A 171 -6.39 8.74 13.51
C ASN A 171 -5.45 9.64 12.71
N PRO A 172 -5.78 10.94 12.48
CA PRO A 172 -4.95 11.84 11.68
C PRO A 172 -3.55 12.03 12.27
N GLU A 173 -3.38 11.91 13.59
CA GLU A 173 -2.06 11.93 14.24
C GLU A 173 -1.22 10.75 13.79
N ARG A 174 -1.83 9.55 13.78
CA ARG A 174 -1.16 8.33 13.34
C ARG A 174 -0.78 8.40 11.86
N TYR A 175 -1.67 8.89 11.00
CA TYR A 175 -1.35 9.12 9.59
C TYR A 175 -0.16 10.06 9.44
N ALA A 176 -0.23 11.23 10.09
CA ALA A 176 0.82 12.24 10.00
C ALA A 176 2.17 11.75 10.55
N ILE A 177 2.19 11.07 11.72
CA ILE A 177 3.45 10.58 12.28
C ILE A 177 4.10 9.51 11.41
N GLN A 178 3.33 8.63 10.76
CA GLN A 178 3.87 7.64 9.82
C GLN A 178 4.48 8.33 8.59
N VAL A 179 3.76 9.30 8.01
CA VAL A 179 4.23 10.08 6.85
C VAL A 179 5.48 10.88 7.20
N LEU A 180 5.46 11.60 8.33
CA LEU A 180 6.58 12.44 8.78
C LEU A 180 7.83 11.62 9.12
N SER A 181 7.68 10.47 9.79
CA SER A 181 8.80 9.59 10.10
C SER A 181 9.37 8.89 8.87
N ALA A 182 8.53 8.60 7.86
CA ALA A 182 8.96 8.10 6.56
C ALA A 182 9.75 9.14 5.77
N GLY A 183 9.44 10.43 5.96
CA GLY A 183 10.14 11.56 5.38
C GLY A 183 9.81 11.83 3.92
N ARG A 184 10.42 12.87 3.39
CA ARG A 184 10.22 13.33 2.01
C ARG A 184 11.03 12.49 1.03
N ARG A 185 10.62 12.50 -0.24
CA ARG A 185 11.22 11.68 -1.30
C ARG A 185 12.57 12.20 -1.78
N ASP A 186 12.80 13.51 -1.67
CA ASP A 186 13.95 14.21 -2.29
C ASP A 186 15.15 14.36 -1.35
N ARG A 187 15.01 14.08 -0.06
CA ARG A 187 16.05 14.38 0.93
C ARG A 187 16.16 13.34 2.03
N PRO A 188 17.33 13.23 2.67
CA PRO A 188 17.47 12.49 3.92
C PRO A 188 16.56 13.06 5.01
N ARG A 189 16.16 12.24 5.94
CA ARG A 189 15.33 12.59 7.11
C ARG A 189 16.18 12.55 8.36
N LYS A 190 15.98 13.53 9.23
CA LYS A 190 16.69 13.69 10.49
C LYS A 190 15.73 13.38 11.63
N LEU A 191 15.99 12.31 12.35
CA LEU A 191 15.14 11.84 13.44
C LEU A 191 15.97 11.77 14.73
N ALA A 192 15.35 12.14 15.86
CA ALA A 192 15.97 11.97 17.16
C ALA A 192 15.15 11.03 18.03
N PHE A 193 15.86 10.17 18.76
CA PHE A 193 15.28 9.14 19.61
C PHE A 193 15.86 9.20 21.01
N LYS A 194 15.06 8.73 21.97
CA LYS A 194 15.49 8.52 23.36
C LYS A 194 15.32 7.04 23.72
N ARG A 195 16.41 6.43 24.20
CA ARG A 195 16.42 5.07 24.77
C ARG A 195 16.87 5.13 26.21
N GLY A 196 15.95 4.99 27.16
CA GLY A 196 16.23 5.25 28.58
C GLY A 196 16.67 6.70 28.80
N THR A 197 17.88 6.91 29.25
CA THR A 197 18.48 8.26 29.43
C THR A 197 19.31 8.74 28.24
N GLN A 198 19.57 7.88 27.26
CA GLN A 198 20.39 8.19 26.10
C GLN A 198 19.55 8.90 25.02
N PHE A 199 20.09 10.02 24.55
CA PHE A 199 19.56 10.76 23.42
C PHE A 199 20.42 10.50 22.18
N ARG A 200 19.79 10.30 21.03
CA ARG A 200 20.49 10.05 19.78
C ARG A 200 19.75 10.70 18.62
N GLU A 201 20.47 11.52 17.86
CA GLU A 201 20.03 12.04 16.58
C GLU A 201 20.68 11.25 15.46
N VAL A 202 19.90 10.91 14.41
CA VAL A 202 20.35 10.16 13.24
C VAL A 202 19.85 10.83 11.97
N THR A 203 20.69 10.78 10.93
CA THR A 203 20.29 11.14 9.57
C THR A 203 20.14 9.86 8.77
N LEU A 204 18.97 9.63 8.23
CA LEU A 204 18.62 8.45 7.45
C LEU A 204 18.45 8.81 5.99
N ASP A 205 18.89 7.94 5.10
CA ASP A 205 18.55 8.05 3.68
C ASP A 205 17.04 8.12 3.48
N ASN A 206 16.59 8.83 2.45
CA ASN A 206 15.20 8.75 2.07
C ASN A 206 14.86 7.34 1.56
N LEU A 207 13.61 6.92 1.76
CA LEU A 207 13.18 5.56 1.47
C LEU A 207 13.23 5.22 -0.03
N TYR A 208 13.06 6.20 -0.92
CA TYR A 208 13.15 5.98 -2.36
C TYR A 208 14.58 5.69 -2.80
N ALA A 209 15.55 6.48 -2.33
CA ALA A 209 16.97 6.24 -2.61
C ALA A 209 17.43 4.89 -2.05
N TRP A 210 16.96 4.52 -0.86
CA TRP A 210 17.22 3.21 -0.30
C TRP A 210 16.60 2.09 -1.14
N SER A 211 15.30 2.20 -1.48
CA SER A 211 14.59 1.20 -2.29
C SER A 211 15.21 1.01 -3.66
N ALA A 212 15.61 2.10 -4.33
CA ALA A 212 16.26 2.05 -5.65
C ALA A 212 17.62 1.34 -5.65
N ARG A 213 18.29 1.26 -4.48
CA ARG A 213 19.56 0.54 -4.34
C ARG A 213 19.40 -0.92 -3.93
N GLN A 214 18.17 -1.37 -3.67
CA GLN A 214 17.96 -2.79 -3.35
C GLN A 214 18.21 -3.64 -4.60
N PRO A 215 18.89 -4.80 -4.47
CA PRO A 215 19.07 -5.71 -5.58
C PRO A 215 17.73 -6.30 -6.03
N ASP A 216 17.63 -6.61 -7.30
CA ASP A 216 16.51 -7.39 -7.82
C ASP A 216 16.43 -8.73 -7.07
N ARG A 217 15.23 -9.06 -6.65
CA ARG A 217 14.95 -10.30 -5.94
C ARG A 217 14.02 -11.18 -6.79
N PRO A 218 14.17 -12.52 -6.71
CA PRO A 218 13.20 -13.40 -7.33
C PRO A 218 11.81 -13.17 -6.71
N ALA A 219 10.76 -13.51 -7.44
CA ALA A 219 9.39 -13.37 -6.94
C ALA A 219 9.19 -14.03 -5.55
N LEU A 220 9.86 -15.16 -5.34
CA LEU A 220 9.77 -15.94 -4.11
C LEU A 220 11.17 -16.33 -3.61
N THR A 221 11.34 -16.32 -2.29
CA THR A 221 12.46 -16.98 -1.62
C THR A 221 11.95 -18.25 -0.96
N VAL A 222 12.52 -19.39 -1.33
CA VAL A 222 12.14 -20.71 -0.78
C VAL A 222 13.27 -21.24 0.10
N THR A 223 13.00 -21.40 1.38
CA THR A 223 13.95 -21.97 2.34
C THR A 223 13.41 -23.28 2.93
N ARG A 224 14.30 -24.22 3.22
CA ARG A 224 13.96 -25.48 3.86
C ARG A 224 14.81 -25.67 5.10
N ALA A 225 14.17 -25.76 6.25
CA ALA A 225 14.84 -25.97 7.53
C ALA A 225 13.97 -26.83 8.43
N SER A 226 14.57 -27.79 9.13
CA SER A 226 13.90 -28.66 10.11
C SER A 226 12.62 -29.33 9.58
N GLY A 227 12.61 -29.73 8.31
CA GLY A 227 11.46 -30.37 7.66
C GLY A 227 10.31 -29.43 7.27
N VAL A 228 10.46 -28.14 7.48
CA VAL A 228 9.49 -27.10 7.09
C VAL A 228 9.99 -26.37 5.85
N THR A 229 9.09 -26.13 4.90
CA THR A 229 9.38 -25.23 3.76
C THR A 229 8.73 -23.89 3.99
N THR A 230 9.52 -22.82 4.00
CA THR A 230 9.04 -21.45 4.02
C THR A 230 9.10 -20.87 2.61
N ILE A 231 7.98 -20.34 2.13
CA ILE A 231 7.85 -19.60 0.86
C ILE A 231 7.57 -18.14 1.21
N ARG A 232 8.59 -17.30 1.05
CA ARG A 232 8.47 -15.85 1.27
C ARG A 232 8.18 -15.15 -0.05
N PHE A 233 7.17 -14.32 -0.05
CA PHE A 233 6.88 -13.40 -1.13
C PHE A 233 7.77 -12.15 -1.02
N ASN A 234 8.48 -11.82 -2.09
CA ASN A 234 9.39 -10.68 -2.12
C ASN A 234 8.70 -9.49 -2.80
N ASN A 235 7.60 -9.01 -2.25
CA ASN A 235 6.74 -7.96 -2.81
C ASN A 235 6.21 -8.30 -4.21
N SER A 236 5.88 -9.56 -4.47
CA SER A 236 5.59 -10.07 -5.81
C SER A 236 4.12 -10.41 -6.07
N ILE A 237 3.20 -10.10 -5.13
CA ILE A 237 1.76 -10.43 -5.30
C ILE A 237 1.11 -9.60 -6.43
N GLY A 238 1.77 -8.55 -6.92
CA GLY A 238 1.33 -7.76 -8.08
C GLY A 238 1.75 -8.34 -9.44
N ASP A 239 2.71 -9.26 -9.48
CA ASP A 239 3.23 -9.85 -10.71
C ASP A 239 2.65 -11.24 -10.97
N LEU A 240 1.95 -11.41 -12.11
CA LEU A 240 1.30 -12.68 -12.47
C LEU A 240 2.27 -13.85 -12.66
N ASP A 241 3.55 -13.60 -12.97
CA ASP A 241 4.56 -14.66 -13.05
C ASP A 241 4.84 -15.31 -11.69
N THR A 242 4.48 -14.65 -10.59
CA THR A 242 4.49 -15.21 -9.25
C THR A 242 3.63 -16.48 -9.13
N ILE A 243 2.56 -16.62 -9.92
CA ILE A 243 1.73 -17.82 -9.95
C ILE A 243 2.57 -19.03 -10.40
N LYS A 244 3.35 -18.88 -11.47
CA LYS A 244 4.21 -19.95 -11.99
C LYS A 244 5.32 -20.30 -10.99
N ALA A 245 5.93 -19.28 -10.38
CA ALA A 245 6.97 -19.47 -9.38
C ALA A 245 6.43 -20.21 -8.15
N PHE A 246 5.23 -19.84 -7.68
CA PHE A 246 4.58 -20.50 -6.55
C PHE A 246 4.19 -21.94 -6.88
N ASP A 247 3.63 -22.17 -8.05
CA ASP A 247 3.29 -23.52 -8.51
C ASP A 247 4.53 -24.44 -8.59
N ALA A 248 5.64 -23.94 -9.10
CA ALA A 248 6.90 -24.67 -9.16
C ALA A 248 7.45 -24.96 -7.75
N ALA A 249 7.40 -23.97 -6.84
CA ALA A 249 7.81 -24.16 -5.46
C ALA A 249 6.99 -25.24 -4.75
N MET A 250 5.66 -25.19 -4.89
CA MET A 250 4.75 -26.17 -4.28
C MET A 250 4.91 -27.58 -4.87
N ALA A 251 5.12 -27.71 -6.18
CA ALA A 251 5.35 -29.00 -6.83
C ALA A 251 6.63 -29.70 -6.36
N ALA A 252 7.62 -28.92 -5.88
CA ALA A 252 8.87 -29.45 -5.33
C ALA A 252 8.79 -29.81 -3.83
N ILE A 253 7.63 -29.67 -3.19
CA ILE A 253 7.41 -29.96 -1.77
C ILE A 253 6.75 -31.32 -1.64
N SER A 254 7.26 -32.16 -0.72
CA SER A 254 6.62 -33.45 -0.41
C SER A 254 5.18 -33.26 0.04
N ALA A 255 4.27 -34.08 -0.43
CA ALA A 255 2.81 -33.90 -0.34
C ALA A 255 2.26 -33.58 1.06
N ARG A 256 2.95 -33.94 2.15
CA ARG A 256 2.50 -33.69 3.54
C ARG A 256 3.46 -32.82 4.35
N ALA A 257 4.56 -32.34 3.73
CA ALA A 257 5.51 -31.49 4.43
C ALA A 257 4.85 -30.17 4.86
N PRO A 258 5.15 -29.67 6.07
CA PRO A 258 4.63 -28.38 6.51
C PRO A 258 5.13 -27.23 5.63
N VAL A 259 4.23 -26.30 5.33
CA VAL A 259 4.53 -25.09 4.56
C VAL A 259 4.23 -23.85 5.40
N VAL A 260 5.14 -22.88 5.37
CA VAL A 260 4.94 -21.53 5.88
C VAL A 260 4.88 -20.59 4.69
N ILE A 261 3.80 -19.86 4.57
CA ILE A 261 3.65 -18.73 3.65
C ILE A 261 4.09 -17.49 4.41
N ASP A 262 5.15 -16.84 3.94
CA ASP A 262 5.70 -15.64 4.57
C ASP A 262 5.33 -14.40 3.74
N LEU A 263 4.45 -13.56 4.28
CA LEU A 263 3.96 -12.32 3.71
C LEU A 263 4.59 -11.08 4.37
N THR A 264 5.57 -11.25 5.24
CA THR A 264 6.16 -10.14 6.02
C THR A 264 6.90 -9.12 5.17
N ASP A 265 7.03 -9.33 3.86
CA ASP A 265 7.66 -8.40 2.93
C ASP A 265 6.83 -8.26 1.64
N THR A 266 5.56 -7.89 1.82
CA THR A 266 4.58 -7.67 0.73
C THR A 266 3.94 -6.28 0.81
N PRO A 267 4.74 -5.19 0.84
CA PRO A 267 4.24 -3.84 1.12
C PRO A 267 3.27 -3.30 0.06
N SER A 268 3.42 -3.67 -1.22
CA SER A 268 2.53 -3.20 -2.28
C SER A 268 1.20 -3.96 -2.37
N GLY A 269 1.09 -5.11 -1.70
CA GLY A 269 -0.04 -6.02 -1.96
C GLY A 269 -0.02 -6.56 -3.38
N GLY A 270 -1.16 -6.52 -4.09
CA GLY A 270 -1.26 -7.03 -5.47
C GLY A 270 -2.67 -7.40 -5.90
N THR A 271 -2.81 -8.49 -6.66
CA THR A 271 -4.08 -8.89 -7.28
C THR A 271 -4.73 -10.09 -6.59
N THR A 272 -6.07 -10.12 -6.61
CA THR A 272 -6.85 -11.26 -6.12
C THR A 272 -6.59 -12.54 -6.95
N ALA A 273 -6.16 -12.40 -8.20
CA ALA A 273 -5.81 -13.54 -9.05
C ALA A 273 -4.67 -14.37 -8.45
N ILE A 274 -3.60 -13.69 -7.98
CA ILE A 274 -2.46 -14.37 -7.34
C ILE A 274 -2.88 -14.96 -6.00
N ALA A 275 -3.62 -14.20 -5.18
CA ALA A 275 -4.12 -14.69 -3.90
C ALA A 275 -4.96 -15.95 -4.05
N ARG A 276 -5.91 -15.98 -5.01
CA ARG A 276 -6.72 -17.17 -5.32
C ARG A 276 -5.87 -18.32 -5.85
N ALA A 277 -4.86 -18.03 -6.68
CA ALA A 277 -3.96 -19.06 -7.19
C ALA A 277 -3.15 -19.72 -6.05
N VAL A 278 -2.67 -18.93 -5.10
CA VAL A 278 -1.95 -19.42 -3.90
C VAL A 278 -2.87 -20.24 -3.01
N MET A 279 -4.01 -19.67 -2.60
CA MET A 279 -4.97 -20.36 -1.72
C MET A 279 -5.58 -21.60 -2.35
N GLY A 280 -5.72 -21.63 -3.69
CA GLY A 280 -6.26 -22.74 -4.44
C GLY A 280 -5.50 -24.07 -4.29
N TRP A 281 -4.24 -24.04 -3.82
CA TRP A 281 -3.47 -25.23 -3.44
C TRP A 281 -3.94 -25.88 -2.13
N PHE A 282 -4.74 -25.18 -1.33
CA PHE A 282 -5.08 -25.60 0.04
C PHE A 282 -6.58 -25.82 0.25
N VAL A 283 -7.37 -25.85 -0.84
CA VAL A 283 -8.80 -26.12 -0.82
C VAL A 283 -9.17 -27.26 -1.75
N THR A 284 -10.21 -28.05 -1.35
CA THR A 284 -10.76 -29.18 -2.14
C THR A 284 -12.17 -28.87 -2.66
N LYS A 285 -12.77 -27.75 -2.23
CA LYS A 285 -14.08 -27.24 -2.64
C LYS A 285 -14.05 -25.72 -2.64
N PRO A 286 -15.00 -25.05 -3.29
CA PRO A 286 -15.13 -23.59 -3.19
C PRO A 286 -15.22 -23.16 -1.73
N MET A 287 -14.42 -22.17 -1.34
CA MET A 287 -14.39 -21.58 0.00
C MET A 287 -14.49 -20.06 -0.10
N PRO A 288 -15.37 -19.40 0.65
CA PRO A 288 -15.39 -17.94 0.74
C PRO A 288 -14.13 -17.48 1.48
N TYR A 289 -13.55 -16.34 1.08
CA TYR A 289 -12.36 -15.86 1.77
C TYR A 289 -12.38 -14.38 2.15
N GLN A 290 -13.16 -13.55 1.45
CA GLN A 290 -13.42 -12.15 1.84
C GLN A 290 -14.76 -11.68 1.28
N MET A 291 -15.28 -10.60 1.86
CA MET A 291 -16.46 -9.90 1.37
C MET A 291 -16.09 -8.50 0.90
N HIS A 292 -16.82 -8.03 -0.08
CA HIS A 292 -16.64 -6.71 -0.70
C HIS A 292 -17.95 -5.92 -0.60
N GLN A 293 -17.85 -4.61 -0.45
CA GLN A 293 -18.97 -3.66 -0.54
C GLN A 293 -18.55 -2.49 -1.44
N LEU A 294 -19.46 -2.04 -2.29
CA LEU A 294 -19.27 -0.89 -3.16
C LEU A 294 -20.16 0.28 -2.70
N PRO A 295 -19.70 1.16 -1.80
CA PRO A 295 -20.52 2.24 -1.24
C PRO A 295 -20.95 3.30 -2.27
N SER A 296 -20.20 3.48 -3.37
CA SER A 296 -20.58 4.39 -4.44
C SER A 296 -21.93 4.00 -5.07
N GLU A 297 -22.16 2.70 -5.31
CA GLU A 297 -23.44 2.21 -5.85
C GLU A 297 -24.58 2.40 -4.85
N GLU A 298 -24.31 2.22 -3.54
CA GLU A 298 -25.30 2.51 -2.50
C GLU A 298 -25.67 4.00 -2.46
N ARG A 299 -24.69 4.89 -2.60
CA ARG A 299 -24.94 6.35 -2.66
C ARG A 299 -25.74 6.75 -3.89
N GLU A 300 -25.48 6.12 -5.03
CA GLU A 300 -26.18 6.41 -6.29
C GLU A 300 -27.62 5.86 -6.29
N THR A 301 -27.82 4.63 -5.80
CA THR A 301 -29.07 3.89 -5.97
C THR A 301 -29.91 3.77 -4.71
N GLY A 302 -29.33 4.04 -3.53
CA GLY A 302 -29.94 3.74 -2.22
C GLY A 302 -29.91 2.25 -1.84
N ILE A 303 -29.29 1.39 -2.65
CA ILE A 303 -29.27 -0.06 -2.47
C ILE A 303 -27.84 -0.54 -2.24
N LYS A 304 -27.61 -1.22 -1.10
CA LYS A 304 -26.30 -1.81 -0.79
C LYS A 304 -25.91 -2.87 -1.80
N ARG A 305 -24.68 -2.77 -2.32
CA ARG A 305 -24.07 -3.85 -3.09
C ARG A 305 -22.96 -4.49 -2.28
N GLN A 306 -23.13 -5.78 -1.99
CA GLN A 306 -22.15 -6.59 -1.30
C GLN A 306 -22.02 -7.95 -1.98
N TRP A 307 -20.79 -8.48 -2.08
CA TRP A 307 -20.56 -9.83 -2.60
C TRP A 307 -19.45 -10.52 -1.85
N VAL A 308 -19.42 -11.85 -1.97
CA VAL A 308 -18.39 -12.70 -1.37
C VAL A 308 -17.49 -13.24 -2.47
N GLU A 309 -16.20 -13.08 -2.32
CA GLU A 309 -15.21 -13.67 -3.21
C GLU A 309 -14.82 -15.07 -2.73
N TYR A 310 -14.70 -16.01 -3.69
CA TYR A 310 -14.40 -17.40 -3.43
C TYR A 310 -13.03 -17.78 -3.98
N VAL A 311 -12.31 -18.63 -3.24
CA VAL A 311 -11.22 -19.42 -3.77
C VAL A 311 -11.72 -20.78 -4.21
N LEU A 312 -11.29 -21.21 -5.40
CA LEU A 312 -11.67 -22.49 -6.01
C LEU A 312 -10.50 -23.45 -5.99
N PRO A 313 -10.75 -24.78 -5.90
CA PRO A 313 -9.72 -25.78 -6.12
C PRO A 313 -9.11 -25.62 -7.52
N ARG A 314 -7.81 -25.80 -7.61
CA ARG A 314 -7.08 -25.78 -8.89
C ARG A 314 -6.79 -27.19 -9.34
N PRO A 315 -7.18 -27.61 -10.57
CA PRO A 315 -6.96 -28.96 -11.08
C PRO A 315 -5.49 -29.39 -10.97
N GLY A 316 -5.23 -30.56 -10.37
CA GLY A 316 -3.89 -31.10 -10.18
C GLY A 316 -3.02 -30.37 -9.16
N LYS A 317 -3.58 -29.40 -8.41
CA LYS A 317 -2.84 -28.58 -7.44
C LYS A 317 -3.52 -28.66 -6.07
N TYR A 318 -3.03 -29.58 -5.24
CA TYR A 318 -3.53 -29.72 -3.88
C TYR A 318 -2.41 -30.18 -2.94
N HIS A 319 -2.26 -29.47 -1.84
CA HIS A 319 -1.33 -29.79 -0.78
C HIS A 319 -2.07 -30.13 0.51
N PRO A 320 -2.09 -31.43 0.91
CA PRO A 320 -2.81 -31.89 2.11
C PRO A 320 -2.04 -31.61 3.41
N GLY A 321 -0.79 -31.16 3.33
CA GLY A 321 0.05 -30.87 4.49
C GLY A 321 -0.42 -29.65 5.26
N ARG A 322 0.17 -29.46 6.43
CA ARG A 322 -0.11 -28.27 7.27
C ARG A 322 0.41 -27.02 6.57
N VAL A 323 -0.37 -25.96 6.58
CA VAL A 323 0.05 -24.63 6.14
C VAL A 323 -0.21 -23.62 7.25
N SER A 324 0.75 -22.72 7.44
CA SER A 324 0.61 -21.54 8.28
C SER A 324 1.10 -20.30 7.53
N VAL A 325 0.65 -19.12 7.97
CA VAL A 325 0.98 -17.85 7.33
C VAL A 325 1.59 -16.90 8.35
N ARG A 326 2.63 -16.19 7.95
CA ARG A 326 3.23 -15.09 8.71
C ARG A 326 2.95 -13.78 8.00
N ALA A 327 2.49 -12.77 8.75
CA ALA A 327 2.24 -11.43 8.26
C ALA A 327 2.65 -10.40 9.32
N GLY A 328 2.79 -9.13 8.94
CA GLY A 328 3.22 -8.10 9.87
C GLY A 328 3.09 -6.70 9.30
N HIS A 329 3.73 -5.71 9.92
CA HIS A 329 3.58 -4.29 9.59
C HIS A 329 3.82 -3.96 8.12
N TRP A 330 4.68 -4.70 7.44
CA TRP A 330 4.98 -4.54 6.01
C TRP A 330 4.23 -5.54 5.13
N THR A 331 3.09 -6.03 5.61
CA THR A 331 2.09 -6.76 4.83
C THR A 331 0.96 -5.79 4.50
N GLY A 332 0.82 -5.38 3.24
CA GLY A 332 -0.15 -4.38 2.80
C GLY A 332 -1.15 -4.91 1.78
N SER A 333 -2.30 -4.27 1.69
CA SER A 333 -3.31 -4.43 0.65
C SER A 333 -3.70 -5.90 0.40
N MET A 334 -3.45 -6.46 -0.80
CA MET A 334 -3.77 -7.87 -1.09
C MET A 334 -2.93 -8.86 -0.26
N GLY A 335 -1.78 -8.45 0.28
CA GLY A 335 -1.06 -9.24 1.29
C GLY A 335 -1.91 -9.46 2.53
N GLU A 336 -2.62 -8.42 3.01
CA GLU A 336 -3.58 -8.52 4.10
C GLU A 336 -4.79 -9.38 3.68
N GLY A 337 -5.28 -9.21 2.43
CA GLY A 337 -6.34 -10.04 1.87
C GLY A 337 -5.97 -11.52 1.81
N LEU A 338 -4.72 -11.85 1.48
CA LEU A 338 -4.24 -13.22 1.50
C LEU A 338 -4.15 -13.78 2.93
N ALA A 339 -3.69 -12.97 3.90
CA ALA A 339 -3.66 -13.37 5.31
C ALA A 339 -5.06 -13.66 5.85
N VAL A 340 -6.04 -12.76 5.66
CA VAL A 340 -7.43 -12.99 6.10
C VAL A 340 -8.09 -14.12 5.32
N GLY A 341 -7.72 -14.31 4.05
CA GLY A 341 -8.15 -15.45 3.25
C GLY A 341 -7.74 -16.78 3.86
N PHE A 342 -6.49 -16.93 4.26
CA PHE A 342 -6.04 -18.14 4.95
C PHE A 342 -6.71 -18.34 6.33
N MET A 343 -7.04 -17.24 7.04
CA MET A 343 -7.86 -17.33 8.27
C MET A 343 -9.25 -17.91 7.94
N ALA A 344 -9.89 -17.44 6.89
CA ALA A 344 -11.18 -17.94 6.43
C ALA A 344 -11.14 -19.42 6.03
N LEU A 345 -9.99 -19.89 5.51
CA LEU A 345 -9.73 -21.31 5.23
C LEU A 345 -9.41 -22.14 6.50
N GLY A 346 -9.50 -21.56 7.70
CA GLY A 346 -9.19 -22.23 8.96
C GLY A 346 -7.70 -22.53 9.15
N LYS A 347 -6.81 -21.80 8.48
CA LYS A 347 -5.37 -21.97 8.62
C LYS A 347 -4.82 -21.06 9.71
N LEU A 348 -3.71 -21.47 10.32
CA LEU A 348 -3.01 -20.62 11.29
C LEU A 348 -2.38 -19.42 10.59
N VAL A 349 -2.77 -18.22 11.01
CA VAL A 349 -2.14 -16.97 10.61
C VAL A 349 -1.65 -16.26 11.87
N CYS A 350 -0.36 -15.88 11.89
CA CYS A 350 0.26 -15.24 13.04
C CYS A 350 1.22 -14.13 12.62
N GLY A 351 1.55 -13.24 13.56
CA GLY A 351 2.51 -12.17 13.31
C GLY A 351 2.26 -10.94 14.19
N SER A 352 2.51 -9.78 13.64
CA SER A 352 2.16 -8.47 14.23
C SER A 352 0.92 -7.88 13.55
N LYS A 353 0.52 -6.67 13.97
CA LYS A 353 -0.45 -5.86 13.22
C LYS A 353 0.04 -5.71 11.78
N MET A 354 -0.85 -5.87 10.81
CA MET A 354 -0.56 -5.60 9.39
C MET A 354 -0.61 -4.10 9.11
N ALA A 355 -0.35 -3.68 7.88
CA ALA A 355 -0.32 -2.26 7.51
C ALA A 355 -1.64 -1.52 7.81
N GLY A 356 -2.78 -2.22 7.79
CA GLY A 356 -4.10 -1.65 8.04
C GLY A 356 -4.57 -0.78 6.87
N LEU A 357 -4.23 -1.19 5.63
CA LEU A 357 -4.61 -0.45 4.43
C LEU A 357 -6.09 -0.66 4.14
N LYS A 358 -6.85 0.44 4.06
CA LYS A 358 -8.29 0.42 3.84
C LYS A 358 -8.66 -0.15 2.47
N GLY A 359 -9.65 -1.01 2.43
CA GLY A 359 -10.40 -1.43 1.27
C GLY A 359 -9.61 -1.88 0.04
N GLY A 360 -10.24 -1.78 -1.12
CA GLY A 360 -9.67 -2.04 -2.45
C GLY A 360 -9.50 -0.75 -3.24
N VAL A 361 -8.27 -0.49 -3.69
CA VAL A 361 -7.93 0.72 -4.45
C VAL A 361 -8.32 0.56 -5.92
N TYR A 362 -8.95 1.60 -6.47
CA TYR A 362 -9.21 1.76 -7.89
C TYR A 362 -8.42 2.93 -8.46
N ASP A 363 -8.16 2.85 -9.75
CA ASP A 363 -7.50 3.90 -10.52
C ASP A 363 -8.58 4.81 -11.11
N PHE A 364 -8.42 6.12 -10.92
CA PHE A 364 -9.31 7.15 -11.47
C PHE A 364 -8.48 8.16 -12.25
N ASP A 365 -8.80 8.34 -13.52
CA ASP A 365 -8.14 9.32 -14.38
C ASP A 365 -8.98 10.60 -14.43
N LEU A 366 -8.35 11.76 -14.20
CA LEU A 366 -9.01 13.04 -14.36
C LEU A 366 -9.38 13.26 -15.84
N PRO A 367 -10.56 13.84 -16.12
CA PRO A 367 -11.19 13.73 -17.44
C PRO A 367 -10.50 14.50 -18.56
N ARG A 368 -9.69 15.53 -18.26
CA ARG A 368 -8.99 16.35 -19.24
C ARG A 368 -7.56 15.91 -19.44
N THR A 369 -6.79 15.91 -18.35
CA THR A 369 -5.33 15.68 -18.41
C THR A 369 -4.96 14.21 -18.30
N GLY A 370 -5.88 13.35 -17.81
CA GLY A 370 -5.57 11.96 -17.51
C GLY A 370 -4.68 11.80 -16.29
N LEU A 371 -4.50 12.82 -15.43
CA LEU A 371 -3.80 12.65 -14.16
C LEU A 371 -4.53 11.59 -13.35
N ARG A 372 -3.79 10.54 -12.97
CA ARG A 372 -4.33 9.42 -12.23
C ARG A 372 -4.19 9.60 -10.73
N VAL A 373 -5.31 9.48 -10.03
CA VAL A 373 -5.39 9.34 -8.58
C VAL A 373 -5.91 7.95 -8.24
N LYS A 374 -5.53 7.45 -7.07
CA LYS A 374 -5.85 6.10 -6.61
C LYS A 374 -6.33 6.18 -5.17
N PHE A 375 -7.50 5.63 -4.91
CA PHE A 375 -8.03 5.55 -3.55
C PHE A 375 -9.01 4.38 -3.41
N PRO A 376 -9.28 3.93 -2.17
CA PRO A 376 -10.23 2.85 -1.92
C PRO A 376 -11.63 3.17 -2.44
N ALA A 377 -12.13 2.35 -3.37
CA ALA A 377 -13.50 2.41 -3.87
C ALA A 377 -14.35 1.26 -3.33
N GLU A 378 -13.74 0.21 -2.80
CA GLU A 378 -14.40 -0.90 -2.13
C GLU A 378 -14.04 -0.94 -0.65
N ARG A 379 -15.02 -1.26 0.21
CA ARG A 379 -14.76 -1.77 1.57
C ARG A 379 -14.55 -3.27 1.51
N ILE A 380 -13.55 -3.77 2.21
CA ILE A 380 -13.23 -5.19 2.26
C ILE A 380 -13.35 -5.70 3.69
N TYR A 381 -14.01 -6.84 3.84
CA TYR A 381 -14.26 -7.47 5.13
C TYR A 381 -13.78 -8.92 5.12
N THR A 382 -13.48 -9.44 6.29
CA THR A 382 -13.43 -10.89 6.50
C THR A 382 -14.80 -11.51 6.22
N VAL A 383 -14.86 -12.82 6.01
CA VAL A 383 -16.15 -13.55 5.85
C VAL A 383 -17.03 -13.48 7.09
N ALA A 384 -16.51 -13.05 8.23
CA ALA A 384 -17.25 -12.83 9.48
C ALA A 384 -17.76 -11.39 9.63
N GLY A 385 -17.50 -10.51 8.64
CA GLY A 385 -17.98 -9.12 8.63
C GLY A 385 -17.07 -8.11 9.34
N GLN A 386 -15.88 -8.50 9.81
CA GLN A 386 -14.91 -7.56 10.38
C GLN A 386 -14.20 -6.81 9.23
N PRO A 387 -14.04 -5.47 9.28
CA PRO A 387 -13.20 -4.74 8.34
C PRO A 387 -11.79 -5.36 8.27
N ARG A 388 -11.24 -5.50 7.07
CA ARG A 388 -9.94 -6.17 6.87
C ARG A 388 -8.81 -5.40 7.57
N GLU A 389 -8.83 -4.11 7.51
CA GLU A 389 -7.87 -3.19 8.11
C GLU A 389 -7.81 -3.27 9.64
N ASP A 390 -8.87 -3.76 10.27
CA ASP A 390 -8.98 -3.91 11.73
C ASP A 390 -8.55 -5.30 12.23
N VAL A 391 -8.11 -6.18 11.34
CA VAL A 391 -7.71 -7.54 11.73
C VAL A 391 -6.39 -7.50 12.49
N ALA A 392 -6.44 -7.92 13.76
CA ALA A 392 -5.27 -8.08 14.61
C ALA A 392 -4.80 -9.54 14.61
N LEU A 393 -3.53 -9.77 14.33
CA LEU A 393 -2.91 -11.09 14.39
C LEU A 393 -2.35 -11.35 15.79
N LYS A 394 -2.30 -12.63 16.17
CA LYS A 394 -1.60 -13.06 17.38
C LYS A 394 -0.12 -13.31 17.05
N PRO A 395 0.81 -13.03 17.97
CA PRO A 395 2.22 -13.36 17.76
C PRO A 395 2.42 -14.84 17.39
N CYS A 396 3.40 -15.11 16.54
CA CYS A 396 3.79 -16.49 16.24
C CYS A 396 4.45 -17.13 17.48
N ARG A 397 4.01 -18.34 17.80
CA ARG A 397 4.55 -19.13 18.91
C ARG A 397 5.65 -20.08 18.43
#